data_b53b0052597ed72ffe044f776ebcc708
#
_entry.id   b53b0052597ed72ffe044f776ebcc708
#
_cell.length_a   1.000
_cell.length_b   1.000
_cell.length_c   1.000
_cell.angle_alpha   90.00
_cell.angle_beta   90.00
_cell.angle_gamma   90.00
#
_symmetry.space_group_name_H-M   'P 1'
#
loop_
_entity.id
_entity.type
_entity.pdbx_description
1 polymer ?
#
loop_
_entity_poly.entity_id
_entity_poly.type
_entity_poly.pdbx_seq_one_letter_code
_entity_poly.pdbx_strand_id
1 'polypeptide(L)'
;MTQFIPEIVNLLEVHSVSSDYQSQKDDQFLFVVILRFLSSCFNRHNPALLILDDIQWADSASLSLIEFISRQTEWEGMLFVFICRNEEEHSDFLNSFRERILNSEMLLQEISLNPLDPVMIRSYVNDSLDLQEEDTKKLTEILYQKTNGNPFFLNQFFNNLYTESYIQYQKSSGIWSLDWDQIIKKTVTENVLDLLTEEIIRLPENTQKLLKVAACVGNLFDLWILYRYFQNSPEIIETGIRECIKQGIVIYQESQVSLYPVLQILKKRIQKD
;
A
#
# COMPACT_ATOMS: atom_id res chain seq x y z
N MET A 1 -0.38 13.57 25.78
CA MET A 1 0.57 13.30 24.70
C MET A 1 1.55 12.19 25.08
N THR A 2 2.29 12.31 26.17
CA THR A 2 3.26 11.29 26.62
C THR A 2 2.66 9.89 26.90
N GLN A 3 1.34 9.78 27.15
CA GLN A 3 0.62 8.52 27.28
C GLN A 3 0.30 7.87 25.93
N PHE A 4 0.17 8.65 24.84
CA PHE A 4 -0.23 8.17 23.52
C PHE A 4 0.95 8.00 22.57
N ILE A 5 2.03 8.75 22.78
CA ILE A 5 3.27 8.66 22.00
C ILE A 5 4.44 8.74 23.00
N PRO A 6 4.84 7.59 23.59
CA PRO A 6 5.89 7.56 24.61
C PRO A 6 7.22 8.18 24.15
N GLU A 7 7.52 8.09 22.86
CA GLU A 7 8.74 8.63 22.25
C GLU A 7 8.84 10.16 22.35
N ILE A 8 7.70 10.86 22.48
CA ILE A 8 7.67 12.32 22.66
C ILE A 8 8.27 12.75 24.02
N VAL A 9 8.27 11.87 25.02
CA VAL A 9 8.91 12.15 26.33
C VAL A 9 10.36 12.53 26.15
N ASN A 10 11.06 11.85 25.25
CA ASN A 10 12.47 12.08 24.98
C ASN A 10 12.76 13.41 24.24
N LEU A 11 11.74 13.98 23.61
CA LEU A 11 11.85 15.24 22.85
C LEU A 11 11.44 16.48 23.65
N LEU A 12 10.58 16.32 24.67
CA LEU A 12 9.96 17.46 25.34
C LEU A 12 10.40 17.69 26.79
N GLU A 13 11.28 16.89 27.37
CA GLU A 13 11.73 16.98 28.79
C GLU A 13 10.56 17.18 29.81
N VAL A 14 9.37 16.58 29.53
CA VAL A 14 8.15 16.85 30.31
C VAL A 14 8.05 15.88 31.48
N HIS A 15 8.01 16.41 32.70
CA HIS A 15 7.70 15.67 33.91
C HIS A 15 6.23 15.21 33.92
N SER A 16 6.00 13.99 34.40
CA SER A 16 4.73 13.28 34.47
C SER A 16 3.56 14.10 35.06
N VAL A 17 2.45 14.19 34.32
CA VAL A 17 1.17 14.67 34.81
C VAL A 17 0.29 13.48 35.19
N SER A 18 -0.26 13.52 36.41
CA SER A 18 -1.10 12.48 37.01
C SER A 18 -2.41 12.26 36.26
N SER A 19 -2.78 10.98 36.15
CA SER A 19 -3.98 10.45 35.49
C SER A 19 -5.21 10.54 36.41
N ASP A 20 -6.17 11.41 36.09
CA ASP A 20 -7.57 11.27 36.52
C ASP A 20 -8.46 12.14 35.61
N TYR A 21 -8.97 11.54 34.49
CA TYR A 21 -9.95 12.19 33.61
C TYR A 21 -11.02 11.24 33.07
N GLN A 22 -12.30 11.71 33.05
CA GLN A 22 -13.50 11.00 32.62
C GLN A 22 -13.82 11.16 31.12
N SER A 23 -14.30 10.12 30.48
CA SER A 23 -14.12 9.75 29.07
C SER A 23 -14.78 10.57 27.93
N GLN A 24 -15.61 11.57 28.13
CA GLN A 24 -16.22 12.35 27.00
C GLN A 24 -15.74 13.82 26.90
N LYS A 25 -15.24 14.39 27.98
CA LYS A 25 -14.52 15.67 27.91
C LYS A 25 -13.07 15.48 27.42
N ASP A 26 -12.62 14.24 27.41
CA ASP A 26 -11.22 13.88 27.15
C ASP A 26 -10.86 13.95 25.67
N ASP A 27 -11.77 13.56 24.75
CA ASP A 27 -11.47 13.55 23.31
C ASP A 27 -11.27 14.96 22.76
N GLN A 28 -12.12 15.91 23.11
CA GLN A 28 -11.96 17.30 22.67
C GLN A 28 -10.69 17.93 23.25
N PHE A 29 -10.36 17.63 24.51
CA PHE A 29 -9.11 18.10 25.10
C PHE A 29 -7.91 17.50 24.38
N LEU A 30 -7.95 16.20 24.06
CA LEU A 30 -6.91 15.53 23.29
C LEU A 30 -6.73 16.15 21.90
N PHE A 31 -7.83 16.47 21.21
CA PHE A 31 -7.80 17.12 19.90
C PHE A 31 -7.13 18.50 19.96
N VAL A 32 -7.45 19.29 20.98
CA VAL A 32 -6.81 20.60 21.21
C VAL A 32 -5.31 20.44 21.50
N VAL A 33 -4.93 19.43 22.29
CA VAL A 33 -3.51 19.16 22.59
C VAL A 33 -2.75 18.74 21.34
N ILE A 34 -3.33 17.84 20.53
CA ILE A 34 -2.73 17.40 19.26
C ILE A 34 -2.60 18.59 18.31
N LEU A 35 -3.65 19.39 18.15
CA LEU A 35 -3.61 20.57 17.29
C LEU A 35 -2.52 21.55 17.72
N ARG A 36 -2.44 21.89 19.02
CA ARG A 36 -1.40 22.79 19.54
C ARG A 36 0.00 22.24 19.34
N PHE A 37 0.19 20.95 19.52
CA PHE A 37 1.46 20.30 19.24
C PHE A 37 1.82 20.44 17.76
N LEU A 38 0.91 20.06 16.85
CA LEU A 38 1.15 20.16 15.41
C LEU A 38 1.40 21.60 14.99
N SER A 39 0.61 22.58 15.47
CA SER A 39 0.80 23.98 15.12
C SER A 39 2.07 24.61 15.73
N SER A 40 2.61 24.05 16.80
CA SER A 40 3.90 24.47 17.33
C SER A 40 5.08 23.94 16.49
N CYS A 41 4.93 22.75 15.90
CA CYS A 41 5.94 22.13 15.07
C CYS A 41 5.91 22.62 13.62
N PHE A 42 4.70 22.88 13.09
CA PHE A 42 4.46 23.16 11.67
C PHE A 42 3.71 24.47 11.50
N ASN A 43 4.20 25.29 10.59
CA ASN A 43 3.65 26.61 10.28
C ASN A 43 4.05 27.01 8.85
N ARG A 44 3.67 28.21 8.41
CA ARG A 44 3.98 28.70 7.06
C ARG A 44 5.47 28.68 6.70
N HIS A 45 6.36 28.83 7.68
CA HIS A 45 7.82 28.80 7.47
C HIS A 45 8.40 27.39 7.57
N ASN A 46 7.69 26.49 8.21
CA ASN A 46 8.05 25.07 8.36
C ASN A 46 6.83 24.20 8.01
N PRO A 47 6.46 24.10 6.73
CA PRO A 47 5.27 23.37 6.32
C PRO A 47 5.41 21.85 6.48
N ALA A 48 4.30 21.18 6.72
CA ALA A 48 4.21 19.73 6.80
C ALA A 48 3.24 19.15 5.77
N LEU A 49 3.56 17.93 5.32
CA LEU A 49 2.69 17.08 4.55
C LEU A 49 2.30 15.89 5.41
N LEU A 50 0.99 15.72 5.66
CA LEU A 50 0.45 14.54 6.31
C LEU A 50 -0.29 13.67 5.30
N ILE A 51 0.22 12.46 5.08
CA ILE A 51 -0.39 11.49 4.17
C ILE A 51 -1.08 10.42 5.01
N LEU A 52 -2.39 10.23 4.79
CA LEU A 52 -3.20 9.21 5.42
C LEU A 52 -3.71 8.25 4.34
N ASP A 53 -3.10 7.08 4.31
CA ASP A 53 -3.46 6.03 3.35
C ASP A 53 -4.57 5.14 3.91
N ASP A 54 -5.38 4.59 3.01
CA ASP A 54 -6.50 3.70 3.33
C ASP A 54 -7.49 4.33 4.37
N ILE A 55 -7.80 5.63 4.22
CA ILE A 55 -8.64 6.39 5.18
C ILE A 55 -10.01 5.76 5.41
N GLN A 56 -10.52 4.90 4.51
CA GLN A 56 -11.77 4.17 4.66
C GLN A 56 -11.75 3.20 5.85
N TRP A 57 -10.60 2.88 6.42
CA TRP A 57 -10.44 2.05 7.61
C TRP A 57 -10.25 2.84 8.91
N ALA A 58 -10.26 4.18 8.82
CA ALA A 58 -10.13 5.02 10.00
C ALA A 58 -11.32 4.85 10.95
N ASP A 59 -11.04 4.83 12.23
CA ASP A 59 -12.07 4.81 13.26
C ASP A 59 -12.77 6.17 13.41
N SER A 60 -13.89 6.19 14.11
CA SER A 60 -14.69 7.41 14.30
C SER A 60 -13.93 8.50 15.05
N ALA A 61 -13.04 8.17 15.97
CA ALA A 61 -12.25 9.14 16.73
C ALA A 61 -11.20 9.81 15.83
N SER A 62 -10.52 9.05 14.99
CA SER A 62 -9.58 9.56 13.98
C SER A 62 -10.26 10.49 12.98
N LEU A 63 -11.44 10.11 12.46
CA LEU A 63 -12.22 10.95 11.56
C LEU A 63 -12.68 12.24 12.23
N SER A 64 -13.09 12.18 13.50
CA SER A 64 -13.50 13.36 14.27
C SER A 64 -12.31 14.29 14.56
N LEU A 65 -11.12 13.75 14.77
CA LEU A 65 -9.89 14.55 14.90
C LEU A 65 -9.56 15.27 13.59
N ILE A 66 -9.63 14.57 12.45
CA ILE A 66 -9.40 15.17 11.12
C ILE A 66 -10.41 16.29 10.87
N GLU A 67 -11.69 16.06 11.14
CA GLU A 67 -12.75 17.08 11.03
C GLU A 67 -12.50 18.25 11.97
N PHE A 68 -12.10 18.01 13.22
CA PHE A 68 -11.75 19.05 14.16
C PHE A 68 -10.60 19.92 13.66
N ILE A 69 -9.52 19.30 13.15
CA ILE A 69 -8.36 20.00 12.59
C ILE A 69 -8.78 20.78 11.33
N SER A 70 -9.62 20.21 10.46
CA SER A 70 -10.04 20.83 9.21
C SER A 70 -10.87 22.12 9.41
N ARG A 71 -11.47 22.30 10.56
CA ARG A 71 -12.22 23.50 10.93
C ARG A 71 -11.35 24.64 11.50
N GLN A 72 -10.05 24.43 11.63
CA GLN A 72 -9.13 25.43 12.19
C GLN A 72 -8.58 26.33 11.08
N THR A 73 -9.27 27.40 10.77
CA THR A 73 -8.97 28.33 9.66
C THR A 73 -7.69 29.12 9.84
N GLU A 74 -7.25 29.29 11.09
CA GLU A 74 -6.05 30.07 11.41
C GLU A 74 -4.73 29.29 11.25
N TRP A 75 -4.83 27.99 10.96
CA TRP A 75 -3.65 27.15 10.90
C TRP A 75 -3.12 27.02 9.48
N GLU A 76 -2.07 27.73 9.18
CA GLU A 76 -1.34 27.67 7.93
C GLU A 76 -0.11 26.75 8.05
N GLY A 77 0.21 26.03 6.98
CA GLY A 77 1.46 25.27 6.87
C GLY A 77 1.30 23.76 6.94
N MET A 78 0.09 23.21 6.79
CA MET A 78 -0.12 21.78 6.65
C MET A 78 -0.94 21.44 5.42
N LEU A 79 -0.44 20.46 4.65
CA LEU A 79 -1.16 19.83 3.55
C LEU A 79 -1.56 18.41 3.98
N PHE A 80 -2.85 18.11 3.86
CA PHE A 80 -3.36 16.76 4.06
C PHE A 80 -3.54 16.07 2.71
N VAL A 81 -3.08 14.84 2.60
CA VAL A 81 -3.35 13.94 1.47
C VAL A 81 -4.05 12.71 2.02
N PHE A 82 -5.31 12.54 1.64
CA PHE A 82 -6.11 11.38 1.98
C PHE A 82 -6.14 10.44 0.79
N ILE A 83 -5.73 9.20 0.99
CA ILE A 83 -5.77 8.16 -0.04
C ILE A 83 -6.85 7.17 0.34
N CYS A 84 -7.76 6.89 -0.57
CA CYS A 84 -8.87 5.97 -0.34
C CYS A 84 -9.20 5.20 -1.63
N ARG A 85 -9.87 4.06 -1.47
CA ARG A 85 -10.35 3.28 -2.59
C ARG A 85 -11.68 3.82 -3.07
N ASN A 86 -11.83 3.88 -4.39
CA ASN A 86 -13.07 4.27 -5.05
C ASN A 86 -13.91 3.02 -5.46
N GLU A 87 -14.00 2.03 -4.58
CA GLU A 87 -14.84 0.84 -4.79
C GLU A 87 -16.26 1.13 -4.29
N GLU A 88 -17.28 0.51 -4.90
CA GLU A 88 -18.70 0.70 -4.51
C GLU A 88 -18.95 0.42 -3.02
N GLU A 89 -18.24 -0.55 -2.45
CA GLU A 89 -18.29 -0.91 -1.02
C GLU A 89 -17.97 0.27 -0.09
N HIS A 90 -17.23 1.26 -0.57
CA HIS A 90 -16.77 2.43 0.21
C HIS A 90 -17.45 3.74 -0.21
N SER A 91 -18.42 3.69 -1.11
CA SER A 91 -19.08 4.89 -1.64
C SER A 91 -19.75 5.75 -0.56
N ASP A 92 -20.43 5.12 0.40
CA ASP A 92 -21.12 5.80 1.50
C ASP A 92 -20.10 6.47 2.45
N PHE A 93 -19.00 5.80 2.72
CA PHE A 93 -17.90 6.38 3.49
C PHE A 93 -17.31 7.61 2.78
N LEU A 94 -17.00 7.50 1.50
CA LEU A 94 -16.40 8.57 0.72
C LEU A 94 -17.32 9.80 0.66
N ASN A 95 -18.61 9.61 0.43
CA ASN A 95 -19.59 10.69 0.40
C ASN A 95 -19.70 11.36 1.77
N SER A 96 -19.81 10.60 2.85
CA SER A 96 -19.87 11.13 4.21
C SER A 96 -18.58 11.87 4.59
N PHE A 97 -17.42 11.33 4.26
CA PHE A 97 -16.13 11.97 4.53
C PHE A 97 -15.97 13.26 3.73
N ARG A 98 -16.32 13.23 2.43
CA ARG A 98 -16.33 14.43 1.56
C ARG A 98 -17.22 15.53 2.13
N GLU A 99 -18.45 15.22 2.54
CA GLU A 99 -19.35 16.19 3.17
C GLU A 99 -18.78 16.80 4.45
N ARG A 100 -18.16 16.00 5.29
CA ARG A 100 -17.52 16.48 6.53
C ARG A 100 -16.40 17.48 6.23
N ILE A 101 -15.55 17.19 5.25
CA ILE A 101 -14.44 18.09 4.85
C ILE A 101 -14.97 19.31 4.11
N LEU A 102 -15.94 19.18 3.21
CA LEU A 102 -16.54 20.34 2.51
C LEU A 102 -17.27 21.31 3.44
N ASN A 103 -17.83 20.81 4.54
CA ASN A 103 -18.41 21.65 5.59
C ASN A 103 -17.36 22.37 6.46
N SER A 104 -16.07 22.11 6.23
CA SER A 104 -14.96 22.87 6.79
C SER A 104 -14.54 23.97 5.81
N GLU A 105 -13.77 24.94 6.29
CA GLU A 105 -13.24 26.01 5.43
C GLU A 105 -11.96 25.60 4.65
N MET A 106 -11.59 24.31 4.66
CA MET A 106 -10.44 23.82 3.92
C MET A 106 -10.70 23.76 2.42
N LEU A 107 -9.68 24.13 1.65
CA LEU A 107 -9.68 23.90 0.21
C LEU A 107 -9.50 22.39 -0.05
N LEU A 108 -10.52 21.76 -0.62
CA LEU A 108 -10.49 20.35 -1.03
C LEU A 108 -10.26 20.25 -2.54
N GLN A 109 -9.20 19.51 -2.93
CA GLN A 109 -8.98 19.09 -4.30
C GLN A 109 -9.07 17.56 -4.36
N GLU A 110 -9.89 17.05 -5.28
CA GLU A 110 -10.06 15.61 -5.48
C GLU A 110 -9.36 15.17 -6.75
N ILE A 111 -8.60 14.07 -6.67
CA ILE A 111 -7.91 13.45 -7.80
C ILE A 111 -8.38 12.00 -7.88
N SER A 112 -9.08 11.66 -8.97
CA SER A 112 -9.49 10.28 -9.23
C SER A 112 -8.46 9.60 -10.15
N LEU A 113 -7.89 8.49 -9.67
CA LEU A 113 -6.95 7.69 -10.44
C LEU A 113 -7.73 6.58 -11.18
N ASN A 114 -7.72 6.67 -12.51
CA ASN A 114 -8.31 5.65 -13.36
C ASN A 114 -7.30 4.54 -13.67
N PRO A 115 -7.77 3.33 -14.03
CA PRO A 115 -6.90 2.31 -14.60
C PRO A 115 -6.11 2.84 -15.80
N LEU A 116 -4.93 2.27 -16.05
CA LEU A 116 -4.12 2.61 -17.21
C LEU A 116 -4.87 2.23 -18.49
N ASP A 117 -4.92 3.15 -19.43
CA ASP A 117 -5.46 2.88 -20.76
C ASP A 117 -4.43 2.12 -21.65
N PRO A 118 -4.85 1.57 -22.80
CA PRO A 118 -3.96 0.87 -23.70
C PRO A 118 -2.78 1.70 -24.20
N VAL A 119 -2.92 3.05 -24.28
CA VAL A 119 -1.83 3.92 -24.74
C VAL A 119 -0.75 4.00 -23.66
N MET A 120 -1.14 4.12 -22.40
CA MET A 120 -0.22 4.13 -21.27
C MET A 120 0.50 2.77 -21.12
N ILE A 121 -0.23 1.65 -21.29
CA ILE A 121 0.37 0.30 -21.26
C ILE A 121 1.36 0.13 -22.41
N ARG A 122 1.04 0.65 -23.60
CA ARG A 122 1.96 0.60 -24.74
C ARG A 122 3.25 1.38 -24.48
N SER A 123 3.14 2.55 -23.86
CA SER A 123 4.33 3.32 -23.42
C SER A 123 5.16 2.51 -22.43
N TYR A 124 4.52 1.89 -21.44
CA TYR A 124 5.20 1.01 -20.47
C TYR A 124 5.94 -0.16 -21.15
N VAL A 125 5.32 -0.81 -22.13
CA VAL A 125 5.95 -1.90 -22.90
C VAL A 125 7.15 -1.38 -23.71
N ASN A 126 7.01 -0.23 -24.40
CA ASN A 126 8.09 0.36 -25.18
C ASN A 126 9.27 0.81 -24.31
N ASP A 127 8.99 1.37 -23.12
CA ASP A 127 10.03 1.79 -22.18
C ASP A 127 10.76 0.59 -21.54
N SER A 128 10.09 -0.58 -21.49
CA SER A 128 10.63 -1.80 -20.89
C SER A 128 11.35 -2.71 -21.89
N LEU A 129 10.84 -2.78 -23.12
CA LEU A 129 11.30 -3.70 -24.17
C LEU A 129 11.45 -2.97 -25.50
N ASP A 130 12.56 -3.20 -26.19
CA ASP A 130 12.75 -2.74 -27.57
C ASP A 130 12.19 -3.81 -28.54
N LEU A 131 10.88 -3.72 -28.82
CA LEU A 131 10.14 -4.63 -29.67
C LEU A 131 9.75 -4.00 -31.01
N GLN A 132 9.46 -4.85 -32.00
CA GLN A 132 8.80 -4.38 -33.22
C GLN A 132 7.37 -3.92 -32.92
N GLU A 133 6.89 -2.96 -33.70
CA GLU A 133 5.58 -2.30 -33.51
C GLU A 133 4.42 -3.30 -33.38
N GLU A 134 4.42 -4.38 -34.19
CA GLU A 134 3.39 -5.40 -34.18
C GLU A 134 3.39 -6.22 -32.89
N ASP A 135 4.59 -6.58 -32.40
CA ASP A 135 4.76 -7.30 -31.14
C ASP A 135 4.38 -6.42 -29.94
N THR A 136 4.78 -5.15 -29.96
CA THR A 136 4.35 -4.19 -28.92
C THR A 136 2.84 -4.07 -28.83
N LYS A 137 2.17 -3.93 -29.98
CA LYS A 137 0.71 -3.83 -30.03
C LYS A 137 0.03 -5.08 -29.47
N LYS A 138 0.45 -6.25 -29.92
CA LYS A 138 -0.10 -7.53 -29.48
C LYS A 138 0.10 -7.76 -27.98
N LEU A 139 1.31 -7.47 -27.47
CA LEU A 139 1.60 -7.59 -26.04
C LEU A 139 0.77 -6.60 -25.22
N THR A 140 0.61 -5.36 -25.69
CA THR A 140 -0.24 -4.34 -25.05
C THR A 140 -1.69 -4.80 -24.91
N GLU A 141 -2.27 -5.36 -25.99
CA GLU A 141 -3.63 -5.87 -25.98
C GLU A 141 -3.82 -6.98 -24.94
N ILE A 142 -2.86 -7.93 -24.90
CA ILE A 142 -2.87 -9.03 -23.94
C ILE A 142 -2.77 -8.51 -22.52
N LEU A 143 -1.83 -7.60 -22.24
CA LEU A 143 -1.64 -7.03 -20.90
C LEU A 143 -2.89 -6.27 -20.45
N TYR A 144 -3.50 -5.47 -21.32
CA TYR A 144 -4.72 -4.74 -21.00
C TYR A 144 -5.89 -5.67 -20.68
N GLN A 145 -6.13 -6.69 -21.53
CA GLN A 145 -7.20 -7.66 -21.31
C GLN A 145 -7.07 -8.43 -20.00
N LYS A 146 -5.83 -8.75 -19.59
CA LYS A 146 -5.57 -9.50 -18.36
C LYS A 146 -5.65 -8.66 -17.10
N THR A 147 -5.26 -7.39 -17.17
CA THR A 147 -5.08 -6.55 -15.98
C THR A 147 -6.14 -5.47 -15.83
N ASN A 148 -6.98 -5.27 -16.86
CA ASN A 148 -7.93 -4.17 -16.96
C ASN A 148 -7.27 -2.81 -16.65
N GLY A 149 -5.99 -2.67 -17.00
CA GLY A 149 -5.22 -1.46 -16.72
C GLY A 149 -4.81 -1.24 -15.27
N ASN A 150 -5.00 -2.21 -14.36
CA ASN A 150 -4.53 -2.09 -13.00
C ASN A 150 -3.00 -2.16 -12.97
N PRO A 151 -2.29 -1.10 -12.50
CA PRO A 151 -0.83 -1.03 -12.56
C PRO A 151 -0.14 -2.16 -11.78
N PHE A 152 -0.71 -2.55 -10.66
CA PHE A 152 -0.16 -3.63 -9.85
C PHE A 152 -0.24 -4.98 -10.58
N PHE A 153 -1.40 -5.31 -11.14
CA PHE A 153 -1.58 -6.54 -11.89
C PHE A 153 -0.77 -6.54 -13.18
N LEU A 154 -0.64 -5.36 -13.83
CA LEU A 154 0.20 -5.19 -15.00
C LEU A 154 1.66 -5.58 -14.70
N ASN A 155 2.21 -4.99 -13.64
CA ASN A 155 3.59 -5.25 -13.24
C ASN A 155 3.82 -6.72 -12.87
N GLN A 156 2.90 -7.32 -12.11
CA GLN A 156 3.00 -8.74 -11.71
C GLN A 156 2.93 -9.67 -12.92
N PHE A 157 1.97 -9.46 -13.81
CA PHE A 157 1.82 -10.32 -14.98
C PHE A 157 3.01 -10.19 -15.93
N PHE A 158 3.48 -8.97 -16.16
CA PHE A 158 4.65 -8.71 -16.99
C PHE A 158 5.92 -9.34 -16.43
N ASN A 159 6.17 -9.20 -15.12
CA ASN A 159 7.30 -9.84 -14.44
C ASN A 159 7.20 -11.37 -14.47
N ASN A 160 6.00 -11.92 -14.37
CA ASN A 160 5.80 -13.35 -14.44
C ASN A 160 6.16 -13.89 -15.84
N LEU A 161 5.77 -13.19 -16.93
CA LEU A 161 6.17 -13.57 -18.29
C LEU A 161 7.70 -13.58 -18.46
N TYR A 162 8.39 -12.65 -17.82
CA TYR A 162 9.87 -12.59 -17.83
C TYR A 162 10.48 -13.73 -17.00
N THR A 163 9.99 -13.97 -15.80
CA THR A 163 10.51 -15.00 -14.88
C THR A 163 10.32 -16.40 -15.43
N GLU A 164 9.20 -16.67 -16.10
CA GLU A 164 8.95 -17.96 -16.76
C GLU A 164 9.62 -18.08 -18.13
N SER A 165 10.43 -17.07 -18.48
CA SER A 165 11.20 -17.07 -19.73
C SER A 165 10.35 -17.04 -21.00
N TYR A 166 9.11 -16.53 -20.92
CA TYR A 166 8.28 -16.28 -22.12
C TYR A 166 8.67 -14.97 -22.81
N ILE A 167 9.31 -14.06 -22.05
CA ILE A 167 10.00 -12.88 -22.56
C ILE A 167 11.47 -13.02 -22.21
N GLN A 168 12.35 -13.04 -23.21
CA GLN A 168 13.78 -13.25 -23.00
C GLN A 168 14.61 -12.26 -23.80
N TYR A 169 15.67 -11.73 -23.17
CA TYR A 169 16.68 -10.94 -23.87
C TYR A 169 17.79 -11.83 -24.39
N GLN A 170 17.96 -11.88 -25.73
CA GLN A 170 19.01 -12.64 -26.38
C GLN A 170 20.30 -11.82 -26.44
N LYS A 171 21.21 -12.07 -25.52
CA LYS A 171 22.50 -11.35 -25.45
C LYS A 171 23.34 -11.41 -26.73
N SER A 172 23.21 -12.47 -27.51
CA SER A 172 23.96 -12.66 -28.78
C SER A 172 23.51 -11.73 -29.90
N SER A 173 22.22 -11.44 -29.97
CA SER A 173 21.61 -10.59 -31.00
C SER A 173 21.21 -9.20 -30.50
N GLY A 174 21.20 -8.99 -29.18
CA GLY A 174 20.73 -7.73 -28.58
C GLY A 174 19.22 -7.51 -28.71
N ILE A 175 18.44 -8.57 -28.96
CA ILE A 175 17.01 -8.47 -29.28
C ILE A 175 16.19 -9.19 -28.20
N TRP A 176 15.01 -8.65 -27.88
CA TRP A 176 14.02 -9.33 -27.09
C TRP A 176 13.25 -10.37 -27.94
N SER A 177 13.04 -11.55 -27.42
CA SER A 177 12.23 -12.61 -28.02
C SER A 177 11.03 -12.94 -27.14
N LEU A 178 9.88 -13.16 -27.78
CA LEU A 178 8.62 -13.50 -27.13
C LEU A 178 8.15 -14.88 -27.60
N ASP A 179 7.84 -15.77 -26.65
CA ASP A 179 7.17 -17.05 -26.92
C ASP A 179 5.66 -16.82 -26.92
N TRP A 180 5.12 -16.44 -28.08
CA TRP A 180 3.72 -16.13 -28.25
C TRP A 180 2.78 -17.27 -27.90
N ASP A 181 3.17 -18.51 -28.15
CA ASP A 181 2.33 -19.67 -27.87
C ASP A 181 2.13 -19.86 -26.37
N GLN A 182 3.19 -19.69 -25.58
CA GLN A 182 3.12 -19.76 -24.13
C GLN A 182 2.40 -18.54 -23.54
N ILE A 183 2.69 -17.33 -24.04
CA ILE A 183 2.01 -16.10 -23.60
C ILE A 183 0.50 -16.22 -23.81
N ILE A 184 0.06 -16.63 -25.00
CA ILE A 184 -1.37 -16.79 -25.31
C ILE A 184 -1.99 -17.90 -24.45
N LYS A 185 -1.33 -19.04 -24.30
CA LYS A 185 -1.81 -20.14 -23.47
C LYS A 185 -2.03 -19.69 -22.03
N LYS A 186 -1.09 -18.93 -21.46
CA LYS A 186 -1.19 -18.39 -20.11
C LYS A 186 -2.33 -17.38 -19.97
N THR A 187 -2.64 -16.62 -21.02
CA THR A 187 -3.76 -15.70 -21.01
C THR A 187 -5.13 -16.39 -20.97
N VAL A 188 -5.25 -17.59 -21.48
CA VAL A 188 -6.52 -18.34 -21.49
C VAL A 188 -6.82 -18.97 -20.12
N THR A 189 -5.80 -19.34 -19.36
CA THR A 189 -5.94 -20.23 -18.20
C THR A 189 -6.01 -19.54 -16.86
N GLU A 190 -5.57 -18.28 -16.71
CA GLU A 190 -5.36 -17.71 -15.38
C GLU A 190 -5.88 -16.27 -15.24
N ASN A 191 -6.65 -16.03 -14.17
CA ASN A 191 -6.88 -14.68 -13.64
C ASN A 191 -5.61 -14.22 -12.91
N VAL A 192 -5.26 -12.93 -12.96
CA VAL A 192 -4.06 -12.40 -12.28
C VAL A 192 -4.06 -12.70 -10.77
N LEU A 193 -5.23 -12.79 -10.16
CA LEU A 193 -5.37 -13.22 -8.76
C LEU A 193 -4.96 -14.69 -8.54
N ASP A 194 -5.22 -15.54 -9.52
CA ASP A 194 -4.82 -16.95 -9.47
C ASP A 194 -3.32 -17.09 -9.63
N LEU A 195 -2.67 -16.26 -10.47
CA LEU A 195 -1.21 -16.20 -10.60
C LEU A 195 -0.52 -15.89 -9.26
N LEU A 196 -0.97 -14.85 -8.56
CA LEU A 196 -0.42 -14.50 -7.25
C LEU A 196 -0.63 -15.62 -6.23
N THR A 197 -1.77 -16.30 -6.30
CA THR A 197 -2.06 -17.43 -5.43
C THR A 197 -1.13 -18.61 -5.74
N GLU A 198 -0.91 -18.89 -7.00
CA GLU A 198 0.03 -19.94 -7.41
C GLU A 198 1.47 -19.64 -7.02
N GLU A 199 1.91 -18.39 -7.17
CA GLU A 199 3.24 -17.96 -6.72
C GLU A 199 3.42 -18.22 -5.22
N ILE A 200 2.41 -17.89 -4.40
CA ILE A 200 2.44 -18.15 -2.95
C ILE A 200 2.42 -19.67 -2.66
N ILE A 201 1.62 -20.44 -3.39
CA ILE A 201 1.54 -21.90 -3.21
C ILE A 201 2.85 -22.60 -3.60
N ARG A 202 3.58 -22.09 -4.60
CA ARG A 202 4.89 -22.59 -5.02
C ARG A 202 6.02 -22.32 -4.03
N LEU A 203 5.82 -21.38 -3.09
CA LEU A 203 6.81 -21.11 -2.04
C LEU A 203 6.97 -22.31 -1.10
N PRO A 204 8.16 -22.50 -0.50
CA PRO A 204 8.36 -23.48 0.54
C PRO A 204 7.35 -23.33 1.69
N GLU A 205 6.92 -24.45 2.30
CA GLU A 205 5.89 -24.45 3.33
C GLU A 205 6.22 -23.49 4.50
N ASN A 206 7.47 -23.41 4.90
CA ASN A 206 7.92 -22.49 5.94
C ASN A 206 7.75 -21.03 5.51
N THR A 207 8.01 -20.71 4.25
CA THR A 207 7.81 -19.35 3.69
C THR A 207 6.33 -19.00 3.61
N GLN A 208 5.47 -19.96 3.22
CA GLN A 208 4.01 -19.76 3.25
C GLN A 208 3.50 -19.51 4.67
N LYS A 209 3.98 -20.25 5.68
CA LYS A 209 3.65 -20.03 7.10
C LYS A 209 4.11 -18.65 7.56
N LEU A 210 5.31 -18.24 7.16
CA LEU A 210 5.85 -16.91 7.46
C LEU A 210 4.95 -15.81 6.89
N LEU A 211 4.54 -15.92 5.63
CA LEU A 211 3.63 -14.96 5.00
C LEU A 211 2.26 -14.90 5.68
N LYS A 212 1.71 -16.04 6.10
CA LYS A 212 0.44 -16.08 6.86
C LYS A 212 0.54 -15.33 8.18
N VAL A 213 1.63 -15.55 8.93
CA VAL A 213 1.87 -14.84 10.20
C VAL A 213 2.06 -13.34 9.96
N ALA A 214 2.89 -12.96 8.99
CA ALA A 214 3.10 -11.58 8.63
C ALA A 214 1.79 -10.89 8.22
N ALA A 215 0.94 -11.59 7.45
CA ALA A 215 -0.38 -11.10 7.05
C ALA A 215 -1.33 -10.84 8.24
N CYS A 216 -1.22 -11.62 9.31
CA CYS A 216 -1.98 -11.39 10.53
C CYS A 216 -1.51 -10.15 11.32
N VAL A 217 -0.21 -9.82 11.22
CA VAL A 217 0.37 -8.65 11.92
C VAL A 217 -0.06 -7.35 11.24
N GLY A 218 -0.02 -7.31 9.92
CA GLY A 218 -0.42 -6.11 9.18
C GLY A 218 0.38 -5.90 7.89
N ASN A 219 0.17 -4.74 7.26
CA ASN A 219 0.86 -4.37 6.02
C ASN A 219 2.34 -4.03 6.26
N LEU A 220 2.62 -3.48 7.43
CA LEU A 220 3.95 -3.12 7.88
C LEU A 220 4.21 -3.88 9.18
N PHE A 221 5.34 -4.55 9.28
CA PHE A 221 5.67 -5.33 10.46
C PHE A 221 7.17 -5.36 10.73
N ASP A 222 7.49 -5.47 12.00
CA ASP A 222 8.86 -5.64 12.46
C ASP A 222 9.26 -7.12 12.40
N LEU A 223 10.44 -7.40 11.91
CA LEU A 223 10.96 -8.78 11.82
C LEU A 223 11.02 -9.47 13.19
N TRP A 224 11.21 -8.71 14.29
CA TRP A 224 11.26 -9.27 15.63
C TRP A 224 9.99 -10.04 16.02
N ILE A 225 8.81 -9.64 15.49
CA ILE A 225 7.54 -10.34 15.72
C ILE A 225 7.62 -11.74 15.10
N LEU A 226 8.17 -11.86 13.90
CA LEU A 226 8.38 -13.14 13.25
C LEU A 226 9.43 -13.98 13.99
N TYR A 227 10.51 -13.37 14.48
CA TYR A 227 11.50 -14.07 15.30
C TYR A 227 10.89 -14.67 16.57
N ARG A 228 9.99 -13.95 17.22
CA ARG A 228 9.26 -14.44 18.39
C ARG A 228 8.33 -15.60 18.08
N TYR A 229 7.59 -15.51 16.98
CA TYR A 229 6.65 -16.56 16.55
C TYR A 229 7.37 -17.84 16.13
N PHE A 230 8.45 -17.72 15.37
CA PHE A 230 9.24 -18.87 14.90
C PHE A 230 10.33 -19.31 15.90
N GLN A 231 10.15 -19.00 17.18
CA GLN A 231 11.02 -19.44 18.28
C GLN A 231 12.51 -19.10 18.06
N ASN A 232 12.76 -17.90 17.55
CA ASN A 232 14.10 -17.40 17.24
C ASN A 232 14.88 -18.24 16.21
N SER A 233 14.19 -18.80 15.22
CA SER A 233 14.81 -19.52 14.09
C SER A 233 15.17 -18.53 12.97
N PRO A 234 16.34 -17.87 13.00
CA PRO A 234 16.70 -16.81 12.06
C PRO A 234 16.79 -17.32 10.62
N GLU A 235 17.27 -18.54 10.42
CA GLU A 235 17.43 -19.14 9.09
C GLU A 235 16.13 -19.24 8.31
N ILE A 236 15.04 -19.62 8.97
CA ILE A 236 13.69 -19.73 8.34
C ILE A 236 13.22 -18.33 7.93
N ILE A 237 13.41 -17.34 8.79
CA ILE A 237 12.93 -15.98 8.56
C ILE A 237 13.74 -15.32 7.46
N GLU A 238 15.07 -15.36 7.55
CA GLU A 238 15.94 -14.73 6.56
C GLU A 238 15.77 -15.34 5.17
N THR A 239 15.71 -16.68 5.09
CA THR A 239 15.50 -17.36 3.81
C THR A 239 14.11 -17.06 3.24
N GLY A 240 13.07 -17.13 4.07
CA GLY A 240 11.70 -16.86 3.65
C GLY A 240 11.47 -15.43 3.21
N ILE A 241 11.97 -14.43 3.97
CA ILE A 241 11.86 -13.02 3.61
C ILE A 241 12.63 -12.72 2.34
N ARG A 242 13.86 -13.23 2.20
CA ARG A 242 14.67 -13.04 0.99
C ARG A 242 13.98 -13.59 -0.26
N GLU A 243 13.36 -14.76 -0.15
CA GLU A 243 12.59 -15.34 -1.25
C GLU A 243 11.37 -14.49 -1.61
N CYS A 244 10.62 -14.02 -0.60
CA CYS A 244 9.47 -13.14 -0.81
C CYS A 244 9.87 -11.78 -1.42
N ILE A 245 11.02 -11.21 -1.03
CA ILE A 245 11.54 -9.98 -1.64
C ILE A 245 11.92 -10.22 -3.11
N LYS A 246 12.60 -11.33 -3.40
CA LYS A 246 12.99 -11.70 -4.77
C LYS A 246 11.79 -11.83 -5.70
N GLN A 247 10.68 -12.33 -5.20
CA GLN A 247 9.43 -12.49 -5.95
C GLN A 247 8.53 -11.24 -5.90
N GLY A 248 8.95 -10.14 -5.28
CA GLY A 248 8.18 -8.90 -5.18
C GLY A 248 6.93 -9.00 -4.30
N ILE A 249 6.80 -10.06 -3.49
CA ILE A 249 5.69 -10.27 -2.55
C ILE A 249 5.87 -9.38 -1.31
N VAL A 250 7.10 -9.13 -0.93
CA VAL A 250 7.50 -8.33 0.24
C VAL A 250 8.48 -7.26 -0.20
N ILE A 251 8.34 -6.06 0.37
CA ILE A 251 9.26 -4.95 0.13
C ILE A 251 9.97 -4.62 1.44
N TYR A 252 11.28 -4.46 1.39
CA TYR A 252 12.08 -3.98 2.52
C TYR A 252 12.10 -2.45 2.54
N GLN A 253 11.76 -1.87 3.70
CA GLN A 253 11.77 -0.42 3.89
C GLN A 253 12.54 -0.10 5.19
N GLU A 254 13.72 0.46 5.03
CA GLU A 254 14.70 0.97 6.04
C GLU A 254 14.69 0.31 7.42
N SER A 255 14.26 -0.54 7.93
CA SER A 255 14.14 -1.23 9.22
C SER A 255 12.82 -1.97 9.44
N GLN A 256 11.91 -1.87 8.48
CA GLN A 256 10.64 -2.56 8.52
C GLN A 256 10.40 -3.33 7.22
N VAL A 257 9.61 -4.38 7.30
CA VAL A 257 9.25 -5.19 6.14
C VAL A 257 7.77 -4.97 5.81
N SER A 258 7.50 -4.58 4.57
CA SER A 258 6.13 -4.33 4.10
C SER A 258 5.64 -5.46 3.20
N LEU A 259 4.45 -5.97 3.49
CA LEU A 259 3.71 -6.94 2.67
C LEU A 259 2.77 -6.28 1.64
N TYR A 260 2.90 -5.00 1.42
CA TYR A 260 2.08 -4.31 0.46
C TYR A 260 2.44 -4.81 -0.96
N PRO A 261 1.60 -5.36 -1.72
CA PRO A 261 0.15 -5.36 -1.92
C PRO A 261 -0.56 -6.71 -1.69
N VAL A 262 0.18 -7.76 -1.30
CA VAL A 262 -0.34 -9.13 -1.17
C VAL A 262 -1.40 -9.28 -0.09
N LEU A 263 -1.30 -8.50 0.99
CA LEU A 263 -2.23 -8.59 2.10
C LEU A 263 -3.69 -8.26 1.76
N GLN A 264 -3.91 -7.37 0.83
CA GLN A 264 -5.27 -7.01 0.44
C GLN A 264 -5.97 -8.17 -0.27
N ILE A 265 -5.19 -8.97 -0.99
CA ILE A 265 -5.66 -10.17 -1.69
C ILE A 265 -5.94 -11.29 -0.68
N LEU A 266 -5.02 -11.49 0.27
CA LEU A 266 -5.16 -12.52 1.30
C LEU A 266 -6.31 -12.21 2.27
N LYS A 267 -6.51 -10.94 2.68
CA LYS A 267 -7.65 -10.54 3.53
C LYS A 267 -9.00 -10.80 2.87
N LYS A 268 -9.17 -10.51 1.57
CA LYS A 268 -10.42 -10.80 0.83
C LYS A 268 -10.73 -12.30 0.76
N ARG A 269 -9.73 -13.17 0.83
CA ARG A 269 -9.90 -14.63 0.76
C ARG A 269 -10.17 -15.26 2.12
N ILE A 270 -9.50 -14.80 3.18
CA ILE A 270 -9.71 -15.26 4.57
C ILE A 270 -11.11 -14.87 5.10
N GLN A 271 -11.72 -13.81 4.57
CA GLN A 271 -13.09 -13.40 4.94
C GLN A 271 -14.18 -14.18 4.18
N LYS A 272 -13.83 -14.98 3.17
CA LYS A 272 -14.79 -15.79 2.39
C LYS A 272 -14.83 -17.28 2.79
N ASP A 273 -13.87 -17.74 3.57
CA ASP A 273 -13.82 -19.06 4.21
C ASP A 273 -14.21 -18.94 5.70
#